data_2407ac638608fd703be967ef7924639a
#
_entry.id   2407ac638608fd703be967ef7924639a
#
_cell.length_a   1.000
_cell.length_b   1.000
_cell.length_c   1.000
_cell.angle_alpha   90.00
_cell.angle_beta   90.00
_cell.angle_gamma   90.00
#
_symmetry.space_group_name_H-M   'P 1'
#
loop_
_entity.id
_entity.type
_entity.pdbx_description
1 polymer ?
#
loop_
_entity_poly.entity_id
_entity_poly.type
_entity_poly.pdbx_seq_one_letter_code
_entity_poly.pdbx_strand_id
1 'polypeptide(L)'
;MLIGASEIQRIRDYRPRVRPQESVIKAAVSIILRDGEHGTELLMMQRAKHEDDPWSGQMSFPGGKIERQDADSKATAVREAFEEVGAELTGDDFIGQLDDLYGLKINGVFSVHVACFVFKPQRELTLQPNYEVADMVWLPISVLDDRDNAFDYRHPKDPALSMPAVMIDQSKDQILWDLSLRMLANLHELLEWPMQVLTEAEQGVLKDMETRKVSRENIE
;
A
#
# COMPACT_ATOMS: atom_id res chain seq x y z
N MET A 1 -4.60 -8.01 -16.48
CA MET A 1 -5.87 -7.48 -15.88
C MET A 1 -6.02 -6.02 -16.25
N LEU A 2 -7.24 -5.53 -16.46
CA LEU A 2 -7.52 -4.13 -16.80
C LEU A 2 -8.65 -3.60 -15.92
N ILE A 3 -8.42 -2.46 -15.27
CA ILE A 3 -9.46 -1.73 -14.53
C ILE A 3 -10.22 -0.84 -15.52
N GLY A 4 -11.28 -1.41 -16.09
CA GLY A 4 -12.20 -0.74 -17.02
C GLY A 4 -13.37 -0.06 -16.30
N ALA A 5 -14.41 0.26 -17.05
CA ALA A 5 -15.57 1.00 -16.51
C ALA A 5 -16.31 0.23 -15.40
N SER A 6 -16.42 -1.10 -15.52
CA SER A 6 -17.08 -1.96 -14.52
C SER A 6 -16.34 -1.99 -13.20
N GLU A 7 -15.03 -2.13 -13.25
CA GLU A 7 -14.15 -2.14 -12.08
C GLU A 7 -14.14 -0.76 -11.40
N ILE A 8 -14.05 0.32 -12.18
CA ILE A 8 -14.14 1.70 -11.67
C ILE A 8 -15.48 1.90 -10.95
N GLN A 9 -16.60 1.45 -11.56
CA GLN A 9 -17.91 1.59 -10.92
C GLN A 9 -17.98 0.80 -9.62
N ARG A 10 -17.42 -0.41 -9.58
CA ARG A 10 -17.35 -1.23 -8.37
C ARG A 10 -16.56 -0.55 -7.25
N ILE A 11 -15.41 0.08 -7.57
CA ILE A 11 -14.62 0.85 -6.62
C ILE A 11 -15.39 2.07 -6.12
N ARG A 12 -16.11 2.79 -7.00
CA ARG A 12 -16.93 3.95 -6.63
C ARG A 12 -18.11 3.62 -5.72
N ASP A 13 -18.72 2.48 -5.94
CA ASP A 13 -19.88 2.02 -5.17
C ASP A 13 -19.51 1.38 -3.84
N TYR A 14 -18.22 1.06 -3.66
CA TYR A 14 -17.73 0.45 -2.45
C TYR A 14 -17.93 1.36 -1.24
N ARG A 15 -18.29 0.75 -0.12
CA ARG A 15 -18.40 1.44 1.18
C ARG A 15 -17.30 0.92 2.10
N PRO A 16 -16.20 1.68 2.23
CA PRO A 16 -15.05 1.23 2.99
C PRO A 16 -15.38 1.07 4.48
N ARG A 17 -14.80 0.07 5.09
CA ARG A 17 -14.83 -0.12 6.54
C ARG A 17 -13.84 0.84 7.19
N VAL A 18 -14.32 1.97 7.65
CA VAL A 18 -13.58 2.95 8.43
C VAL A 18 -13.86 2.66 9.90
N ARG A 19 -12.90 2.10 10.62
CA ARG A 19 -13.02 1.78 12.05
C ARG A 19 -12.08 2.68 12.84
N PRO A 20 -12.57 3.75 13.46
CA PRO A 20 -11.71 4.59 14.30
C PRO A 20 -11.17 3.78 15.47
N GLN A 21 -9.88 3.52 15.49
CA GLN A 21 -9.16 2.87 16.58
C GLN A 21 -7.99 3.76 17.01
N GLU A 22 -7.56 3.60 18.27
CA GLU A 22 -6.35 4.28 18.71
C GLU A 22 -5.15 3.76 17.95
N SER A 23 -4.36 4.68 17.39
CA SER A 23 -3.11 4.42 16.70
C SER A 23 -2.08 5.49 17.05
N VAL A 24 -0.81 5.11 17.06
CA VAL A 24 0.31 6.04 17.31
C VAL A 24 0.44 7.02 16.15
N ILE A 25 0.31 6.53 14.92
CA ILE A 25 0.41 7.31 13.69
C ILE A 25 -0.89 7.18 12.91
N LYS A 26 -1.35 8.30 12.34
CA LYS A 26 -2.40 8.34 11.33
C LYS A 26 -1.79 8.76 10.02
N ALA A 27 -2.05 8.02 8.97
CA ALA A 27 -1.48 8.23 7.64
C ALA A 27 -2.53 8.02 6.54
N ALA A 28 -2.22 8.47 5.34
CA ALA A 28 -3.01 8.22 4.16
C ALA A 28 -2.12 7.98 2.95
N VAL A 29 -2.55 7.12 2.04
CA VAL A 29 -1.81 6.76 0.82
C VAL A 29 -2.68 6.87 -0.43
N SER A 30 -2.01 7.08 -1.57
CA SER A 30 -2.60 7.13 -2.91
C SER A 30 -2.22 5.90 -3.71
N ILE A 31 -3.18 5.02 -4.03
CA ILE A 31 -3.03 4.00 -5.06
C ILE A 31 -3.31 4.66 -6.40
N ILE A 32 -2.27 4.99 -7.16
CA ILE A 32 -2.38 5.67 -8.43
C ILE A 32 -2.29 4.64 -9.54
N LEU A 33 -3.32 4.58 -10.38
CA LEU A 33 -3.48 3.60 -11.45
C LEU A 33 -3.31 4.27 -12.82
N ARG A 34 -2.72 3.53 -13.77
CA ARG A 34 -2.73 3.87 -15.18
C ARG A 34 -2.99 2.64 -16.04
N ASP A 35 -3.36 2.85 -17.28
CA ASP A 35 -3.38 1.78 -18.28
C ASP A 35 -1.99 1.67 -18.90
N GLY A 36 -1.32 0.55 -18.70
CA GLY A 36 -0.04 0.19 -19.29
C GLY A 36 -0.20 -0.70 -20.52
N GLU A 37 0.92 -1.09 -21.14
CA GLU A 37 0.93 -1.92 -22.35
C GLU A 37 0.29 -3.30 -22.14
N HIS A 38 0.43 -3.87 -20.94
CA HIS A 38 -0.03 -5.23 -20.62
C HIS A 38 -1.17 -5.26 -19.60
N GLY A 39 -1.84 -4.14 -19.37
CA GLY A 39 -2.95 -4.01 -18.43
C GLY A 39 -2.80 -2.84 -17.49
N THR A 40 -3.59 -2.83 -16.42
CA THR A 40 -3.47 -1.78 -15.40
C THR A 40 -2.18 -1.94 -14.60
N GLU A 41 -1.50 -0.83 -14.42
CA GLU A 41 -0.33 -0.66 -13.57
C GLU A 41 -0.63 0.29 -12.43
N LEU A 42 0.06 0.10 -11.32
CA LEU A 42 -0.02 0.97 -10.15
C LEU A 42 1.36 1.55 -9.81
N LEU A 43 1.37 2.81 -9.40
CA LEU A 43 2.60 3.48 -8.99
C LEU A 43 2.99 3.03 -7.60
N MET A 44 4.21 2.50 -7.49
CA MET A 44 4.87 2.27 -6.22
C MET A 44 6.19 3.01 -6.14
N MET A 45 6.62 3.32 -4.96
CA MET A 45 7.92 3.90 -4.69
C MET A 45 8.69 3.06 -3.67
N GLN A 46 10.02 3.07 -3.80
CA GLN A 46 10.93 2.58 -2.78
C GLN A 46 11.37 3.75 -1.92
N ARG A 47 11.12 3.68 -0.62
CA ARG A 47 11.54 4.70 0.33
C ARG A 47 13.07 4.80 0.39
N ALA A 48 13.59 6.00 0.45
CA ALA A 48 15.03 6.20 0.67
C ALA A 48 15.46 5.60 2.01
N LYS A 49 16.72 5.15 2.08
CA LYS A 49 17.28 4.58 3.31
C LYS A 49 17.59 5.72 4.30
N HIS A 50 16.94 5.66 5.47
CA HIS A 50 17.13 6.60 6.56
C HIS A 50 17.12 5.86 7.90
N GLU A 51 18.09 6.14 8.79
CA GLU A 51 18.28 5.38 10.04
C GLU A 51 17.07 5.49 11.00
N ASP A 52 16.40 6.65 11.02
CA ASP A 52 15.27 6.92 11.90
C ASP A 52 13.91 6.53 11.31
N ASP A 53 13.85 6.06 10.06
CA ASP A 53 12.60 5.63 9.44
C ASP A 53 12.39 4.11 9.63
N PRO A 54 11.37 3.69 10.39
CA PRO A 54 11.08 2.27 10.60
C PRO A 54 10.68 1.53 9.31
N TRP A 55 10.29 2.26 8.26
CA TRP A 55 9.93 1.75 6.94
C TRP A 55 11.00 1.99 5.88
N SER A 56 12.21 2.33 6.32
CA SER A 56 13.38 2.61 5.47
C SER A 56 13.62 1.54 4.41
N GLY A 57 13.73 1.93 3.15
CA GLY A 57 14.00 1.05 2.01
C GLY A 57 12.83 0.17 1.55
N GLN A 58 11.66 0.25 2.19
CA GLN A 58 10.49 -0.57 1.83
C GLN A 58 9.77 -0.02 0.60
N MET A 59 9.08 -0.92 -0.10
CA MET A 59 8.13 -0.56 -1.16
C MET A 59 6.82 -0.07 -0.54
N SER A 60 6.35 1.08 -1.00
CA SER A 60 5.11 1.70 -0.53
C SER A 60 4.36 2.40 -1.66
N PHE A 61 3.09 2.68 -1.42
CA PHE A 61 2.38 3.69 -2.18
C PHE A 61 2.80 5.09 -1.74
N PRO A 62 2.74 6.11 -2.60
CA PRO A 62 2.92 7.50 -2.18
C PRO A 62 1.94 7.84 -1.06
N GLY A 63 2.47 8.42 0.03
CA GLY A 63 1.66 8.73 1.19
C GLY A 63 2.44 8.94 2.46
N GLY A 64 1.80 9.58 3.44
CA GLY A 64 2.46 9.93 4.68
C GLY A 64 1.51 10.27 5.82
N LYS A 65 2.04 10.96 6.84
CA LYS A 65 1.29 11.29 8.05
C LYS A 65 0.27 12.40 7.80
N ILE A 66 -0.89 12.26 8.45
CA ILE A 66 -1.90 13.32 8.45
C ILE A 66 -1.35 14.51 9.25
N GLU A 67 -1.36 15.68 8.64
CA GLU A 67 -0.95 16.94 9.24
C GLU A 67 -2.15 17.83 9.58
N ARG A 68 -1.92 18.83 10.44
CA ARG A 68 -3.01 19.71 10.91
C ARG A 68 -3.64 20.58 9.82
N GLN A 69 -2.88 20.88 8.76
CA GLN A 69 -3.37 21.64 7.62
C GLN A 69 -4.20 20.82 6.63
N ASP A 70 -4.13 19.49 6.71
CA ASP A 70 -4.89 18.63 5.81
C ASP A 70 -6.38 18.69 6.17
N ALA A 71 -7.21 18.98 5.18
CA ALA A 71 -8.65 19.08 5.37
C ALA A 71 -9.28 17.73 5.78
N ASP A 72 -8.75 16.66 5.24
CA ASP A 72 -9.11 15.26 5.54
C ASP A 72 -7.97 14.31 5.11
N SER A 73 -8.11 13.02 5.37
CA SER A 73 -7.11 12.02 5.00
C SER A 73 -6.90 11.88 3.48
N LYS A 74 -7.91 12.19 2.66
CA LYS A 74 -7.73 12.22 1.21
C LYS A 74 -6.85 13.39 0.78
N ALA A 75 -7.00 14.55 1.40
CA ALA A 75 -6.12 15.69 1.16
C ALA A 75 -4.66 15.37 1.51
N THR A 76 -4.43 14.62 2.61
CA THR A 76 -3.10 14.08 2.94
C THR A 76 -2.55 13.22 1.81
N ALA A 77 -3.31 12.24 1.33
CA ALA A 77 -2.88 11.33 0.28
C ALA A 77 -2.52 12.08 -1.03
N VAL A 78 -3.29 13.10 -1.39
CA VAL A 78 -3.02 13.96 -2.56
C VAL A 78 -1.77 14.81 -2.36
N ARG A 79 -1.62 15.45 -1.18
CA ARG A 79 -0.44 16.27 -0.85
C ARG A 79 0.84 15.45 -0.90
N GLU A 80 0.86 14.30 -0.24
CA GLU A 80 2.02 13.41 -0.18
C GLU A 80 2.39 12.85 -1.58
N ALA A 81 1.40 12.49 -2.40
CA ALA A 81 1.65 12.05 -3.77
C ALA A 81 2.32 13.16 -4.61
N PHE A 82 1.95 14.42 -4.38
CA PHE A 82 2.63 15.53 -5.03
C PHE A 82 4.05 15.76 -4.47
N GLU A 83 4.20 15.76 -3.15
CA GLU A 83 5.48 16.03 -2.48
C GLU A 83 6.52 14.94 -2.76
N GLU A 84 6.14 13.65 -2.68
CA GLU A 84 7.06 12.53 -2.84
C GLU A 84 7.40 12.21 -4.30
N VAL A 85 6.39 12.17 -5.17
CA VAL A 85 6.56 11.68 -6.55
C VAL A 85 6.14 12.68 -7.64
N GLY A 86 5.73 13.91 -7.29
CA GLY A 86 5.31 14.94 -8.23
C GLY A 86 3.95 14.67 -8.88
N ALA A 87 3.16 13.72 -8.37
CA ALA A 87 1.89 13.36 -8.97
C ALA A 87 0.81 14.41 -8.66
N GLU A 88 0.44 15.25 -9.65
CA GLU A 88 -0.66 16.20 -9.54
C GLU A 88 -2.00 15.47 -9.68
N LEU A 89 -2.62 15.12 -8.55
CA LEU A 89 -3.93 14.46 -8.50
C LEU A 89 -5.05 15.49 -8.31
N THR A 90 -6.17 15.28 -9.01
CA THR A 90 -7.36 16.13 -8.93
C THR A 90 -8.58 15.35 -8.44
N GLY A 91 -9.66 16.05 -8.14
CA GLY A 91 -10.93 15.40 -7.76
C GLY A 91 -11.49 14.48 -8.84
N ASP A 92 -11.23 14.77 -10.14
CA ASP A 92 -11.71 13.94 -11.25
C ASP A 92 -10.95 12.61 -11.37
N ASP A 93 -9.73 12.55 -10.83
CA ASP A 93 -8.90 11.34 -10.83
C ASP A 93 -9.33 10.35 -9.73
N PHE A 94 -10.04 10.84 -8.71
CA PHE A 94 -10.48 10.02 -7.58
C PHE A 94 -11.56 9.05 -8.00
N ILE A 95 -11.35 7.75 -7.74
CA ILE A 95 -12.33 6.72 -8.07
C ILE A 95 -12.88 5.97 -6.85
N GLY A 96 -12.26 6.06 -5.67
CA GLY A 96 -12.82 5.49 -4.45
C GLY A 96 -11.82 5.31 -3.33
N GLN A 97 -12.30 4.77 -2.22
CA GLN A 97 -11.50 4.46 -1.02
C GLN A 97 -11.62 2.97 -0.72
N LEU A 98 -10.52 2.34 -0.33
CA LEU A 98 -10.49 0.98 0.21
C LEU A 98 -10.69 0.99 1.73
N ASP A 99 -10.78 -0.19 2.33
CA ASP A 99 -10.81 -0.33 3.79
C ASP A 99 -9.55 0.30 4.42
N ASP A 100 -9.73 0.93 5.56
CA ASP A 100 -8.63 1.38 6.37
C ASP A 100 -7.83 0.18 6.89
N LEU A 101 -6.51 0.29 6.88
CA LEU A 101 -5.61 -0.72 7.42
C LEU A 101 -4.92 -0.26 8.68
N TYR A 102 -4.59 -1.24 9.51
CA TYR A 102 -3.87 -1.03 10.76
C TYR A 102 -2.58 -1.84 10.75
N GLY A 103 -1.49 -1.22 11.18
CA GLY A 103 -0.24 -1.92 11.46
C GLY A 103 -0.34 -2.77 12.73
N LEU A 104 0.77 -3.39 13.10
CA LEU A 104 0.82 -4.27 14.26
C LEU A 104 0.47 -3.53 15.57
N LYS A 105 -0.17 -4.23 16.51
CA LYS A 105 -0.42 -3.72 17.86
C LYS A 105 0.82 -3.84 18.73
N ILE A 106 1.28 -2.69 19.23
CA ILE A 106 2.36 -2.60 20.20
C ILE A 106 1.77 -2.12 21.53
N ASN A 107 1.83 -2.96 22.58
CA ASN A 107 1.22 -2.66 23.90
C ASN A 107 -0.27 -2.30 23.84
N GLY A 108 -1.01 -2.95 22.95
CA GLY A 108 -2.47 -2.77 22.84
C GLY A 108 -2.93 -1.61 21.94
N VAL A 109 -1.99 -0.76 21.47
CA VAL A 109 -2.27 0.34 20.54
C VAL A 109 -1.72 0.00 19.17
N PHE A 110 -2.45 0.32 18.10
CA PHE A 110 -1.94 0.13 16.74
C PHE A 110 -0.77 1.08 16.44
N SER A 111 0.28 0.55 15.80
CA SER A 111 1.45 1.35 15.41
C SER A 111 1.09 2.44 14.40
N VAL A 112 0.23 2.12 13.45
CA VAL A 112 -0.25 3.03 12.41
C VAL A 112 -1.68 2.68 12.01
N HIS A 113 -2.44 3.71 11.65
CA HIS A 113 -3.72 3.66 10.94
C HIS A 113 -3.53 4.31 9.57
N VAL A 114 -3.85 3.61 8.49
CA VAL A 114 -3.66 4.09 7.12
C VAL A 114 -4.98 4.08 6.37
N ALA A 115 -5.40 5.25 5.90
CA ALA A 115 -6.51 5.40 4.95
C ALA A 115 -5.97 5.27 3.51
N CYS A 116 -6.70 4.56 2.64
CA CYS A 116 -6.23 4.15 1.34
C CYS A 116 -7.16 4.66 0.23
N PHE A 117 -6.67 5.57 -0.62
CA PHE A 117 -7.44 6.22 -1.67
C PHE A 117 -6.97 5.79 -3.05
N VAL A 118 -7.90 5.52 -3.97
CA VAL A 118 -7.62 5.04 -5.33
C VAL A 118 -7.88 6.15 -6.34
N PHE A 119 -6.88 6.40 -7.17
CA PHE A 119 -6.91 7.41 -8.22
C PHE A 119 -6.57 6.78 -9.57
N LYS A 120 -7.26 7.20 -10.62
CA LYS A 120 -6.99 6.78 -12.01
C LYS A 120 -7.05 7.98 -12.95
N PRO A 121 -5.96 8.76 -13.04
CA PRO A 121 -5.86 9.86 -13.98
C PRO A 121 -6.04 9.38 -15.43
N GLN A 122 -6.79 10.16 -16.23
CA GLN A 122 -6.98 9.90 -17.66
C GLN A 122 -5.88 10.57 -18.52
N ARG A 123 -4.96 11.27 -17.89
CA ARG A 123 -3.81 11.92 -18.49
C ARG A 123 -2.51 11.27 -18.02
N GLU A 124 -1.47 11.42 -18.79
CA GLU A 124 -0.12 11.08 -18.36
C GLU A 124 0.31 12.02 -17.21
N LEU A 125 0.87 11.43 -16.17
CA LEU A 125 1.44 12.18 -15.05
C LEU A 125 2.93 12.43 -15.30
N THR A 126 3.35 13.66 -15.08
CA THR A 126 4.78 13.98 -15.01
C THR A 126 5.26 13.72 -13.60
N LEU A 127 6.00 12.62 -13.42
CA LEU A 127 6.51 12.21 -12.11
C LEU A 127 7.89 12.79 -11.87
N GLN A 128 8.11 13.31 -10.67
CA GLN A 128 9.38 13.83 -10.22
C GLN A 128 9.60 13.46 -8.75
N PRO A 129 10.40 12.40 -8.48
CA PRO A 129 10.65 11.96 -7.10
C PRO A 129 11.46 13.00 -6.34
N ASN A 130 11.13 13.15 -5.04
CA ASN A 130 11.92 13.93 -4.12
C ASN A 130 13.03 13.08 -3.46
N TYR A 131 13.75 13.65 -2.49
CA TYR A 131 14.87 12.98 -1.79
C TYR A 131 14.43 11.79 -0.90
N GLU A 132 13.15 11.65 -0.57
CA GLU A 132 12.61 10.55 0.24
C GLU A 132 12.36 9.29 -0.59
N VAL A 133 12.43 9.40 -1.92
CA VAL A 133 12.15 8.33 -2.87
C VAL A 133 13.44 7.86 -3.53
N ALA A 134 13.84 6.63 -3.24
CA ALA A 134 15.02 6.02 -3.84
C ALA A 134 14.77 5.51 -5.27
N ASP A 135 13.58 4.99 -5.53
CA ASP A 135 13.17 4.48 -6.85
C ASP A 135 11.65 4.52 -7.01
N MET A 136 11.17 4.48 -8.24
CA MET A 136 9.75 4.39 -8.58
C MET A 136 9.54 3.31 -9.62
N VAL A 137 8.42 2.60 -9.52
CA VAL A 137 8.04 1.58 -10.49
C VAL A 137 6.54 1.65 -10.78
N TRP A 138 6.19 1.54 -12.05
CA TRP A 138 4.85 1.18 -12.48
C TRP A 138 4.73 -0.34 -12.47
N LEU A 139 4.10 -0.85 -11.42
CA LEU A 139 3.98 -2.28 -11.18
C LEU A 139 2.70 -2.80 -11.84
N PRO A 140 2.77 -3.79 -12.76
CA PRO A 140 1.58 -4.42 -13.29
C PRO A 140 0.77 -5.05 -12.16
N ILE A 141 -0.54 -4.80 -12.12
CA ILE A 141 -1.42 -5.37 -11.08
C ILE A 141 -1.42 -6.91 -11.13
N SER A 142 -1.07 -7.49 -12.27
CA SER A 142 -0.90 -8.93 -12.46
C SER A 142 0.31 -9.53 -11.74
N VAL A 143 1.14 -8.73 -11.06
CA VAL A 143 2.24 -9.25 -10.22
C VAL A 143 1.74 -10.25 -9.16
N LEU A 144 0.48 -10.12 -8.74
CA LEU A 144 -0.17 -11.03 -7.80
C LEU A 144 -0.70 -12.33 -8.45
N ASP A 145 -0.54 -12.52 -9.75
CA ASP A 145 -0.96 -13.73 -10.46
C ASP A 145 0.15 -14.80 -10.53
N ASP A 146 1.41 -14.41 -10.25
CA ASP A 146 2.56 -15.29 -10.38
C ASP A 146 3.04 -15.78 -9.01
N ARG A 147 2.80 -17.07 -8.74
CA ARG A 147 3.21 -17.72 -7.48
C ARG A 147 4.73 -17.80 -7.32
N ASP A 148 5.50 -17.81 -8.40
CA ASP A 148 6.95 -17.91 -8.34
C ASP A 148 7.60 -16.66 -7.71
N ASN A 149 6.88 -15.55 -7.68
CA ASN A 149 7.32 -14.32 -7.01
C ASN A 149 7.06 -14.32 -5.50
N ALA A 150 6.30 -15.29 -4.97
CA ALA A 150 5.96 -15.35 -3.56
C ALA A 150 7.04 -16.02 -2.72
N PHE A 151 7.26 -15.49 -1.52
CA PHE A 151 8.16 -16.09 -0.53
C PHE A 151 7.80 -15.67 0.90
N ASP A 152 8.37 -16.36 1.88
CA ASP A 152 8.23 -15.98 3.28
C ASP A 152 9.32 -14.97 3.65
N TYR A 153 8.91 -13.71 3.85
CA TYR A 153 9.78 -12.65 4.31
C TYR A 153 9.93 -12.71 5.83
N ARG A 154 11.17 -12.76 6.32
CA ARG A 154 11.48 -12.69 7.75
C ARG A 154 11.77 -11.24 8.13
N HIS A 155 11.01 -10.72 9.11
CA HIS A 155 11.18 -9.35 9.56
C HIS A 155 12.60 -9.13 10.12
N PRO A 156 13.36 -8.11 9.67
CA PRO A 156 14.76 -7.93 10.07
C PRO A 156 14.97 -7.74 11.58
N LYS A 157 14.01 -7.12 12.26
CA LYS A 157 14.06 -6.85 13.70
C LYS A 157 13.40 -7.95 14.56
N ASP A 158 12.64 -8.85 13.94
CA ASP A 158 12.02 -10.00 14.60
C ASP A 158 12.01 -11.19 13.64
N PRO A 159 13.11 -11.97 13.58
CA PRO A 159 13.22 -13.12 12.68
C PRO A 159 12.20 -14.25 12.96
N ALA A 160 11.54 -14.24 14.12
CA ALA A 160 10.45 -15.16 14.43
C ALA A 160 9.14 -14.77 13.72
N LEU A 161 9.04 -13.51 13.29
CA LEU A 161 7.91 -13.01 12.50
C LEU A 161 8.18 -13.27 11.02
N SER A 162 7.52 -14.29 10.47
CA SER A 162 7.49 -14.58 9.03
C SER A 162 6.17 -14.11 8.45
N MET A 163 6.21 -13.47 7.29
CA MET A 163 5.06 -12.90 6.61
C MET A 163 5.11 -13.20 5.11
N PRO A 164 3.97 -13.41 4.47
CA PRO A 164 3.90 -13.51 3.02
C PRO A 164 4.44 -12.25 2.36
N ALA A 165 5.23 -12.41 1.31
CA ALA A 165 5.78 -11.33 0.53
C ALA A 165 5.87 -11.70 -0.95
N VAL A 166 5.98 -10.68 -1.80
CA VAL A 166 6.12 -10.81 -3.24
C VAL A 166 7.38 -10.08 -3.69
N MET A 167 8.26 -10.77 -4.40
CA MET A 167 9.45 -10.19 -5.01
C MET A 167 9.05 -9.40 -6.25
N ILE A 168 9.39 -8.11 -6.29
CA ILE A 168 9.19 -7.24 -7.45
C ILE A 168 10.47 -7.22 -8.29
N ASP A 169 11.60 -6.86 -7.67
CA ASP A 169 12.92 -6.83 -8.29
C ASP A 169 14.00 -7.23 -7.29
N GLN A 170 14.57 -8.43 -7.49
CA GLN A 170 15.62 -8.95 -6.61
C GLN A 170 16.90 -8.12 -6.67
N SER A 171 17.23 -7.54 -7.83
CA SER A 171 18.45 -6.76 -8.01
C SER A 171 18.43 -5.44 -7.23
N LYS A 172 17.24 -4.93 -6.94
CA LYS A 172 16.99 -3.68 -6.22
C LYS A 172 16.47 -3.89 -4.79
N ASP A 173 16.31 -5.14 -4.35
CA ASP A 173 15.71 -5.50 -3.07
C ASP A 173 14.29 -4.91 -2.91
N GLN A 174 13.51 -4.92 -4.00
CA GLN A 174 12.13 -4.42 -4.02
C GLN A 174 11.18 -5.55 -3.67
N ILE A 175 10.65 -5.47 -2.46
CA ILE A 175 9.78 -6.49 -1.88
C ILE A 175 8.45 -5.86 -1.47
N LEU A 176 7.35 -6.47 -1.90
CA LEU A 176 6.01 -6.10 -1.50
C LEU A 176 5.55 -6.98 -0.34
N TRP A 177 5.25 -6.39 0.80
CA TRP A 177 4.85 -7.10 2.01
C TRP A 177 4.01 -6.22 2.94
N ASP A 178 3.50 -6.78 4.05
CA ASP A 178 2.69 -6.12 5.08
C ASP A 178 1.62 -5.18 4.50
N LEU A 179 1.59 -3.92 4.92
CA LEU A 179 0.53 -2.95 4.60
C LEU A 179 0.33 -2.79 3.08
N SER A 180 1.41 -2.66 2.31
CA SER A 180 1.31 -2.48 0.87
C SER A 180 0.73 -3.71 0.17
N LEU A 181 1.15 -4.92 0.57
CA LEU A 181 0.58 -6.17 0.04
C LEU A 181 -0.89 -6.33 0.45
N ARG A 182 -1.24 -5.98 1.69
CA ARG A 182 -2.64 -6.03 2.19
C ARG A 182 -3.55 -5.04 1.46
N MET A 183 -3.06 -3.85 1.11
CA MET A 183 -3.81 -2.88 0.30
C MET A 183 -4.14 -3.45 -1.09
N LEU A 184 -3.16 -4.09 -1.74
CA LEU A 184 -3.38 -4.77 -3.02
C LEU A 184 -4.33 -5.96 -2.88
N ALA A 185 -4.19 -6.76 -1.81
CA ALA A 185 -5.09 -7.85 -1.54
C ALA A 185 -6.55 -7.36 -1.38
N ASN A 186 -6.75 -6.24 -0.67
CA ASN A 186 -8.08 -5.63 -0.54
C ASN A 186 -8.64 -5.14 -1.88
N LEU A 187 -7.79 -4.58 -2.75
CA LEU A 187 -8.23 -4.16 -4.08
C LEU A 187 -8.62 -5.37 -4.94
N HIS A 188 -7.84 -6.46 -4.92
CA HIS A 188 -8.16 -7.70 -5.61
C HIS A 188 -9.46 -8.33 -5.10
N GLU A 189 -9.65 -8.40 -3.77
CA GLU A 189 -10.88 -8.91 -3.16
C GLU A 189 -12.11 -8.08 -3.58
N LEU A 190 -11.99 -6.74 -3.56
CA LEU A 190 -13.04 -5.84 -4.03
C LEU A 190 -13.42 -6.06 -5.49
N LEU A 191 -12.43 -6.30 -6.34
CA LEU A 191 -12.63 -6.53 -7.77
C LEU A 191 -13.02 -7.99 -8.11
N GLU A 192 -13.07 -8.88 -7.10
CA GLU A 192 -13.28 -10.33 -7.28
C GLU A 192 -12.23 -10.96 -8.20
N TRP A 193 -11.03 -10.42 -8.20
CA TRP A 193 -9.92 -10.93 -8.96
C TRP A 193 -9.16 -12.01 -8.20
N PRO A 194 -8.73 -13.08 -8.87
CA PRO A 194 -7.91 -14.09 -8.22
C PRO A 194 -6.58 -13.49 -7.76
N MET A 195 -6.07 -13.95 -6.64
CA MET A 195 -4.75 -13.61 -6.14
C MET A 195 -3.97 -14.93 -6.01
N GLN A 196 -3.35 -15.36 -7.12
CA GLN A 196 -2.69 -16.66 -7.21
C GLN A 196 -1.34 -16.69 -6.51
N VAL A 197 -0.71 -15.53 -6.33
CA VAL A 197 0.59 -15.40 -5.65
C VAL A 197 0.55 -15.87 -4.20
N LEU A 198 -0.60 -15.77 -3.53
CA LEU A 198 -0.79 -16.19 -2.14
C LEU A 198 -1.81 -17.34 -2.04
N THR A 199 -1.47 -18.35 -1.24
CA THR A 199 -2.42 -19.39 -0.84
C THR A 199 -3.52 -18.82 0.07
N GLU A 200 -4.63 -19.53 0.22
CA GLU A 200 -5.70 -19.16 1.16
C GLU A 200 -5.18 -18.99 2.61
N ALA A 201 -4.23 -19.84 3.01
CA ALA A 201 -3.60 -19.75 4.33
C ALA A 201 -2.79 -18.46 4.49
N GLU A 202 -2.00 -18.09 3.49
CA GLU A 202 -1.21 -16.84 3.48
C GLU A 202 -2.12 -15.60 3.44
N GLN A 203 -3.20 -15.63 2.67
CA GLN A 203 -4.23 -14.59 2.67
C GLN A 203 -4.89 -14.45 4.06
N GLY A 204 -5.15 -15.59 4.73
CA GLY A 204 -5.62 -15.62 6.12
C GLY A 204 -4.62 -14.94 7.07
N VAL A 205 -3.31 -15.21 6.92
CA VAL A 205 -2.26 -14.56 7.72
C VAL A 205 -2.29 -13.04 7.54
N LEU A 206 -2.43 -12.53 6.31
CA LEU A 206 -2.51 -11.09 6.04
C LEU A 206 -3.74 -10.45 6.72
N LYS A 207 -4.90 -11.12 6.67
CA LYS A 207 -6.13 -10.65 7.33
C LYS A 207 -6.00 -10.64 8.86
N ASP A 208 -5.31 -11.63 9.44
CA ASP A 208 -5.12 -11.76 10.89
C ASP A 208 -4.06 -10.81 11.46
N MET A 209 -3.23 -10.19 10.63
CA MET A 209 -2.18 -9.28 11.10
C MET A 209 -2.73 -8.10 11.91
N GLU A 210 -3.94 -7.64 11.63
CA GLU A 210 -4.62 -6.60 12.42
C GLU A 210 -4.95 -7.05 13.86
N THR A 211 -5.04 -8.35 14.09
CA THR A 211 -5.37 -8.92 15.40
C THR A 211 -4.15 -9.31 16.21
N ARG A 212 -2.98 -9.46 15.57
CA ARG A 212 -1.74 -9.87 16.22
C ARG A 212 -1.25 -8.81 17.20
N LYS A 213 -0.89 -9.26 18.41
CA LYS A 213 -0.25 -8.44 19.44
C LYS A 213 1.25 -8.73 19.42
N VAL A 214 2.05 -7.69 19.30
CA VAL A 214 3.51 -7.76 19.46
C VAL A 214 3.87 -7.12 20.80
N SER A 215 4.64 -7.83 21.64
CA SER A 215 5.19 -7.25 22.88
C SER A 215 6.48 -6.49 22.59
N ARG A 216 6.74 -5.40 23.32
CA ARG A 216 7.94 -4.55 23.12
C ARG A 216 9.26 -5.30 23.31
N GLU A 217 9.25 -6.41 24.05
CA GLU A 217 10.46 -7.21 24.34
C GLU A 217 11.13 -7.78 23.08
N ASN A 218 10.45 -7.75 21.91
CA ASN A 218 10.97 -8.28 20.66
C ASN A 218 11.41 -7.19 19.66
N ILE A 219 11.43 -5.89 20.05
CA ILE A 219 11.66 -4.77 19.12
C ILE A 219 12.87 -3.89 19.52
N GLU A 220 13.51 -4.15 20.67
CA GLU A 220 14.75 -3.47 21.12
C GLU A 220 16.02 -4.09 20.56
#